data_6d026c8c8f26941309fa2b0e8dcd6e94
#
_entry.id   6d026c8c8f26941309fa2b0e8dcd6e94
#
_cell.length_a   1.000
_cell.length_b   1.000
_cell.length_c   1.000
_cell.angle_alpha   90.00
_cell.angle_beta   90.00
_cell.angle_gamma   90.00
#
_symmetry.space_group_name_H-M   'P 1'
#
loop_
_entity.id
_entity.type
_entity.pdbx_description
1 polymer ?
#
loop_
_entity_poly.entity_id
_entity_poly.type
_entity_poly.pdbx_seq_one_letter_code
_entity_poly.pdbx_strand_id
1 'polypeptide(L)'
;MTVRTCSALGNLHPQQSPQTTSRGLADRGKLWRPGQILTVGFLDGAPALRQKVFRAAQEWAAYANIKFQLVATPHLTKNLKSTIRITFVSGGSWSYVGTDALGIQAGQPTMQLGWLTENSQDSEIRRVTLHEFGHALGLLHEHQHPEGGIHWDREQVLAHYKRTNGWSEAQTEVNVLAGVNGSQFLASAFDPQSIMLYP
;
A
#
# COMPACT_ATOMS: atom_id res chain seq x y z
N MET A 1 -22.60 -3.71 -6.02
CA MET A 1 -21.25 -3.09 -6.14
C MET A 1 -20.24 -4.06 -5.57
N THR A 2 -19.25 -4.45 -6.34
CA THR A 2 -18.16 -5.31 -5.84
C THR A 2 -17.18 -4.43 -5.07
N VAL A 3 -17.06 -4.64 -3.77
CA VAL A 3 -16.06 -3.94 -2.95
C VAL A 3 -14.68 -4.45 -3.38
N ARG A 4 -13.85 -3.56 -3.90
CA ARG A 4 -12.46 -3.86 -4.28
C ARG A 4 -11.57 -3.48 -3.12
N THR A 5 -10.89 -4.46 -2.56
CA THR A 5 -10.02 -4.29 -1.38
C THR A 5 -8.57 -4.44 -1.73
N CYS A 6 -7.75 -3.68 -1.03
CA CYS A 6 -6.29 -3.72 -1.08
C CYS A 6 -5.75 -4.54 0.10
N SER A 7 -4.61 -5.17 -0.06
CA SER A 7 -3.95 -5.95 0.99
C SER A 7 -2.52 -5.45 1.21
N ALA A 8 -2.12 -5.33 2.48
CA ALA A 8 -0.73 -5.10 2.83
C ALA A 8 -0.03 -6.46 3.05
N LEU A 9 1.14 -6.64 2.44
CA LEU A 9 1.96 -7.84 2.62
C LEU A 9 3.23 -7.49 3.41
N GLY A 10 3.46 -8.15 4.54
CA GLY A 10 4.65 -7.93 5.35
C GLY A 10 4.79 -8.86 6.56
N ASN A 11 6.02 -9.08 7.01
CA ASN A 11 6.35 -9.81 8.21
C ASN A 11 6.68 -8.83 9.35
N LEU A 12 6.12 -9.04 10.56
CA LEU A 12 6.22 -8.15 11.70
C LEU A 12 7.46 -8.47 12.57
N HIS A 13 8.37 -7.50 12.79
CA HIS A 13 9.45 -7.55 13.80
C HIS A 13 9.68 -6.18 14.47
N PRO A 14 10.03 -6.12 15.78
CA PRO A 14 10.01 -4.88 16.56
C PRO A 14 11.38 -4.17 16.73
N GLN A 15 11.43 -2.81 16.65
CA GLN A 15 12.36 -1.93 17.38
C GLN A 15 11.99 -0.43 17.30
N GLN A 16 12.47 0.40 18.27
CA GLN A 16 11.93 1.70 18.69
C GLN A 16 12.53 2.99 18.10
N SER A 17 11.74 4.02 18.02
CA SER A 17 11.64 5.50 18.28
C SER A 17 12.08 6.50 17.21
N PRO A 18 11.86 7.84 17.27
CA PRO A 18 11.03 8.72 18.09
C PRO A 18 9.93 9.50 17.31
N GLN A 19 9.11 10.27 18.05
CA GLN A 19 7.89 10.96 17.63
C GLN A 19 8.06 12.03 16.56
N THR A 20 7.17 12.01 15.55
CA THR A 20 6.90 13.10 14.61
C THR A 20 5.39 13.31 14.48
N THR A 21 4.98 14.56 14.22
CA THR A 21 3.58 15.00 14.11
C THR A 21 2.91 14.60 12.78
N SER A 22 3.25 13.45 12.20
CA SER A 22 2.56 12.95 11.00
C SER A 22 1.27 12.22 11.39
N ARG A 23 0.21 12.38 10.60
CA ARG A 23 -1.04 11.64 10.77
C ARG A 23 -0.94 10.33 10.01
N GLY A 24 -1.26 9.23 10.68
CA GLY A 24 -1.28 7.90 10.07
C GLY A 24 -0.65 6.83 10.96
N LEU A 25 -0.80 5.60 10.52
CA LEU A 25 -0.28 4.41 11.16
C LEU A 25 0.86 3.83 10.32
N ALA A 26 2.03 3.61 10.90
CA ALA A 26 3.20 3.09 10.18
C ALA A 26 3.99 2.06 10.98
N ASP A 27 4.67 1.15 10.29
CA ASP A 27 5.65 0.24 10.87
C ASP A 27 7.04 0.89 10.88
N ARG A 28 7.58 1.18 12.07
CA ARG A 28 8.90 1.84 12.25
C ARG A 28 10.04 1.09 11.59
N GLY A 29 10.00 -0.23 11.63
CA GLY A 29 11.04 -1.10 11.10
C GLY A 29 11.07 -1.11 9.57
N LYS A 30 10.03 -0.61 8.94
CA LYS A 30 9.85 -0.66 7.47
C LYS A 30 9.90 0.70 6.79
N LEU A 31 10.16 1.76 7.53
CA LEU A 31 10.28 3.11 6.96
C LEU A 31 11.57 3.28 6.17
N TRP A 32 11.48 4.06 5.11
CA TRP A 32 12.64 4.50 4.35
C TRP A 32 13.38 5.62 5.07
N ARG A 33 14.67 5.77 4.78
CA ARG A 33 15.46 6.89 5.32
C ARG A 33 14.98 8.21 4.69
N PRO A 34 14.85 9.29 5.48
CA PRO A 34 14.55 10.61 4.94
C PRO A 34 15.54 11.01 3.84
N GLY A 35 15.04 11.58 2.75
CA GLY A 35 15.82 11.96 1.57
C GLY A 35 16.12 10.82 0.60
N GLN A 36 15.65 9.59 0.87
CA GLN A 36 15.92 8.45 0.01
C GLN A 36 15.21 8.57 -1.34
N ILE A 37 15.90 8.13 -2.39
CA ILE A 37 15.33 8.01 -3.73
C ILE A 37 14.80 6.58 -3.90
N LEU A 38 13.51 6.45 -4.17
CA LEU A 38 12.85 5.19 -4.47
C LEU A 38 12.65 5.07 -5.97
N THR A 39 13.27 4.09 -6.57
CA THR A 39 13.12 3.82 -8.00
C THR A 39 11.80 3.09 -8.27
N VAL A 40 11.04 3.59 -9.24
CA VAL A 40 9.75 3.02 -9.65
C VAL A 40 9.89 2.45 -11.06
N GLY A 41 9.51 1.21 -11.23
CA GLY A 41 9.49 0.56 -12.53
C GLY A 41 8.21 -0.21 -12.76
N PHE A 42 7.82 -0.33 -14.02
CA PHE A 42 6.62 -1.06 -14.42
C PHE A 42 7.02 -2.36 -15.12
N LEU A 43 6.39 -3.46 -14.71
CA LEU A 43 6.60 -4.78 -15.31
C LEU A 43 5.71 -5.01 -16.54
N ASP A 44 4.59 -4.30 -16.60
CA ASP A 44 3.59 -4.34 -17.68
C ASP A 44 2.76 -3.05 -17.70
N GLY A 45 1.64 -3.06 -18.41
CA GLY A 45 0.67 -1.96 -18.49
C GLY A 45 0.96 -0.98 -19.62
N ALA A 46 -0.09 -0.29 -20.06
CA ALA A 46 -0.04 0.69 -21.14
C ALA A 46 0.73 1.95 -20.73
N PRO A 47 1.46 2.60 -21.63
CA PRO A 47 2.26 3.79 -21.34
C PRO A 47 1.46 4.92 -20.67
N ALA A 48 0.23 5.17 -21.15
CA ALA A 48 -0.63 6.21 -20.58
C ALA A 48 -1.02 5.93 -19.13
N LEU A 49 -1.39 4.67 -18.80
CA LEU A 49 -1.72 4.25 -17.46
C LEU A 49 -0.51 4.38 -16.52
N ARG A 50 0.67 3.93 -16.97
CA ARG A 50 1.91 4.06 -16.19
C ARG A 50 2.24 5.52 -15.85
N GLN A 51 2.04 6.44 -16.80
CA GLN A 51 2.25 7.87 -16.57
C GLN A 51 1.27 8.45 -15.53
N LYS A 52 -0.02 8.07 -15.61
CA LYS A 52 -1.03 8.51 -14.64
C LYS A 52 -0.70 8.01 -13.23
N VAL A 53 -0.34 6.73 -13.09
CA VAL A 53 0.08 6.12 -11.82
C VAL A 53 1.32 6.82 -11.27
N PHE A 54 2.36 7.00 -12.08
CA PHE A 54 3.58 7.67 -11.60
C PHE A 54 3.34 9.11 -11.17
N ARG A 55 2.51 9.85 -11.90
CA ARG A 55 2.12 11.23 -11.53
C ARG A 55 1.38 11.26 -10.20
N ALA A 56 0.41 10.37 -9.98
CA ALA A 56 -0.31 10.29 -8.72
C ALA A 56 0.63 9.92 -7.56
N ALA A 57 1.54 8.98 -7.76
CA ALA A 57 2.51 8.59 -6.74
C ALA A 57 3.40 9.76 -6.26
N GLN A 58 3.76 10.68 -7.17
CA GLN A 58 4.58 11.83 -6.83
C GLN A 58 3.93 12.79 -5.82
N GLU A 59 2.62 12.73 -5.62
CA GLU A 59 1.93 13.53 -4.61
C GLU A 59 2.46 13.25 -3.19
N TRP A 60 2.89 12.04 -2.90
CA TRP A 60 3.50 11.69 -1.61
C TRP A 60 4.78 12.49 -1.30
N ALA A 61 5.52 12.93 -2.31
CA ALA A 61 6.73 13.73 -2.11
C ALA A 61 6.46 15.11 -1.48
N ALA A 62 5.20 15.57 -1.49
CA ALA A 62 4.80 16.80 -0.78
C ALA A 62 4.64 16.59 0.73
N TYR A 63 4.46 15.34 1.18
CA TYR A 63 4.16 14.99 2.57
C TYR A 63 5.27 14.16 3.24
N ALA A 64 6.10 13.49 2.45
CA ALA A 64 7.21 12.66 2.93
C ALA A 64 8.53 13.15 2.32
N ASN A 65 9.59 13.19 3.13
CA ASN A 65 10.93 13.52 2.63
C ASN A 65 11.54 12.33 1.89
N ILE A 66 10.96 12.01 0.73
CA ILE A 66 11.40 10.97 -0.21
C ILE A 66 11.33 11.52 -1.64
N LYS A 67 11.99 10.83 -2.57
CA LYS A 67 11.89 11.12 -4.01
C LYS A 67 11.56 9.85 -4.76
N PHE A 68 10.63 9.92 -5.71
CA PHE A 68 10.41 8.85 -6.67
C PHE A 68 11.14 9.13 -7.97
N GLN A 69 11.84 8.13 -8.48
CA GLN A 69 12.54 8.19 -9.76
C GLN A 69 12.01 7.09 -10.68
N LEU A 70 11.41 7.48 -11.79
CA LEU A 70 10.96 6.52 -12.80
C LEU A 70 12.17 5.88 -13.48
N VAL A 71 12.20 4.56 -13.50
CA VAL A 71 13.18 3.81 -14.28
C VAL A 71 12.65 3.70 -15.70
N ALA A 72 13.38 4.27 -16.64
CA ALA A 72 13.07 4.10 -18.06
C ALA A 72 13.28 2.63 -18.44
N THR A 73 12.19 1.95 -18.75
CA THR A 73 12.21 0.59 -19.30
C THR A 73 11.79 0.66 -20.77
N PRO A 74 12.73 0.86 -21.71
CA PRO A 74 12.42 0.84 -23.13
C PRO A 74 11.83 -0.50 -23.55
N HIS A 75 12.19 -1.58 -22.84
CA HIS A 75 11.56 -2.88 -22.92
C HIS A 75 11.25 -3.35 -21.51
N LEU A 76 10.01 -3.81 -21.27
CA LEU A 76 9.58 -4.40 -20.02
C LEU A 76 10.44 -5.65 -19.75
N THR A 77 11.33 -5.59 -18.77
CA THR A 77 12.31 -6.66 -18.55
C THR A 77 11.96 -7.47 -17.32
N LYS A 78 12.06 -8.80 -17.45
CA LYS A 78 11.86 -9.75 -16.33
C LYS A 78 12.87 -9.58 -15.19
N ASN A 79 13.93 -8.77 -15.36
CA ASN A 79 14.99 -8.54 -14.38
C ASN A 79 15.00 -7.10 -13.84
N LEU A 80 13.86 -6.42 -13.84
CA LEU A 80 13.74 -5.07 -13.33
C LEU A 80 14.15 -5.00 -11.85
N LYS A 81 15.17 -4.18 -11.54
CA LYS A 81 15.74 -4.03 -10.19
C LYS A 81 15.27 -2.78 -9.45
N SER A 82 14.21 -2.09 -9.94
CA SER A 82 13.67 -0.93 -9.23
C SER A 82 13.17 -1.32 -7.82
N THR A 83 13.16 -0.36 -6.91
CA THR A 83 12.69 -0.56 -5.54
C THR A 83 11.20 -0.93 -5.52
N ILE A 84 10.39 -0.17 -6.25
CA ILE A 84 8.96 -0.43 -6.41
C ILE A 84 8.74 -0.96 -7.84
N ARG A 85 8.22 -2.16 -7.95
CA ARG A 85 7.95 -2.86 -9.21
C ARG A 85 6.46 -3.12 -9.34
N ILE A 86 5.83 -2.44 -10.29
CA ILE A 86 4.37 -2.38 -10.44
C ILE A 86 3.93 -3.29 -11.57
N THR A 87 2.90 -4.10 -11.30
CA THR A 87 2.17 -4.89 -12.29
C THR A 87 0.69 -4.50 -12.31
N PHE A 88 0.05 -4.67 -13.47
CA PHE A 88 -1.40 -4.51 -13.67
C PHE A 88 -2.08 -5.84 -14.00
N VAL A 89 -1.45 -6.95 -13.68
CA VAL A 89 -2.08 -8.27 -13.82
C VAL A 89 -3.40 -8.28 -13.08
N SER A 90 -4.46 -8.75 -13.75
CA SER A 90 -5.83 -8.74 -13.23
C SER A 90 -5.92 -9.43 -11.87
N GLY A 91 -6.64 -8.81 -10.94
CA GLY A 91 -6.81 -9.29 -9.57
C GLY A 91 -7.04 -8.16 -8.58
N GLY A 92 -6.75 -8.41 -7.31
CA GLY A 92 -6.73 -7.39 -6.27
C GLY A 92 -5.59 -6.39 -6.46
N SER A 93 -5.67 -5.25 -5.76
CA SER A 93 -4.52 -4.37 -5.61
C SER A 93 -3.86 -4.62 -4.25
N TRP A 94 -2.54 -4.50 -4.22
CA TRP A 94 -1.75 -4.72 -3.01
C TRP A 94 -0.35 -4.13 -3.17
N SER A 95 0.30 -3.87 -2.05
CA SER A 95 1.72 -3.49 -1.99
C SER A 95 2.42 -4.16 -0.81
N TYR A 96 3.73 -4.44 -0.96
CA TYR A 96 4.58 -4.70 0.19
C TYR A 96 4.76 -3.43 1.01
N VAL A 97 4.89 -3.59 2.34
CA VAL A 97 5.01 -2.47 3.27
C VAL A 97 6.47 -2.02 3.36
N GLY A 98 6.74 -0.81 2.92
CA GLY A 98 8.03 -0.15 3.06
C GLY A 98 9.20 -0.99 2.56
N THR A 99 10.20 -1.16 3.41
CA THR A 99 11.46 -1.87 3.09
C THR A 99 11.31 -3.37 2.87
N ASP A 100 10.16 -3.99 3.14
CA ASP A 100 9.89 -5.40 2.80
C ASP A 100 10.07 -5.64 1.29
N ALA A 101 9.82 -4.63 0.47
CA ALA A 101 10.04 -4.67 -0.98
C ALA A 101 11.49 -5.04 -1.37
N LEU A 102 12.47 -4.79 -0.50
CA LEU A 102 13.88 -5.11 -0.75
C LEU A 102 14.17 -6.61 -0.71
N GLY A 103 13.36 -7.38 0.02
CA GLY A 103 13.46 -8.85 0.10
C GLY A 103 12.89 -9.58 -1.12
N ILE A 104 12.20 -8.87 -2.00
CA ILE A 104 11.51 -9.48 -3.14
C ILE A 104 12.46 -9.63 -4.34
N GLN A 105 12.51 -10.82 -4.90
CA GLN A 105 13.38 -11.15 -6.03
C GLN A 105 13.19 -10.17 -7.21
N ALA A 106 14.28 -9.81 -7.86
CA ALA A 106 14.26 -8.95 -9.04
C ALA A 106 13.29 -9.50 -10.10
N GLY A 107 12.54 -8.61 -10.74
CA GLY A 107 11.53 -8.98 -11.73
C GLY A 107 10.19 -9.47 -11.17
N GLN A 108 10.12 -9.75 -9.86
CA GLN A 108 8.83 -10.00 -9.21
C GLN A 108 8.18 -8.68 -8.79
N PRO A 109 6.85 -8.57 -8.85
CA PRO A 109 6.16 -7.35 -8.44
C PRO A 109 6.29 -7.12 -6.93
N THR A 110 6.46 -5.86 -6.54
CA THR A 110 6.32 -5.40 -5.15
C THR A 110 5.03 -4.64 -4.92
N MET A 111 4.30 -4.36 -6.00
CA MET A 111 2.99 -3.73 -5.99
C MET A 111 2.17 -4.25 -7.17
N GLN A 112 0.89 -4.48 -6.95
CA GLN A 112 -0.08 -4.78 -7.98
C GLN A 112 -1.23 -3.78 -7.94
N LEU A 113 -1.62 -3.28 -9.10
CA LEU A 113 -2.77 -2.40 -9.30
C LEU A 113 -3.78 -3.12 -10.21
N GLY A 114 -4.28 -4.27 -9.73
CA GLY A 114 -4.84 -5.34 -10.55
C GLY A 114 -6.19 -5.06 -11.23
N TRP A 115 -6.93 -4.03 -10.82
CA TRP A 115 -8.16 -3.63 -11.51
C TRP A 115 -8.04 -2.32 -12.28
N LEU A 116 -6.87 -1.66 -12.25
CA LEU A 116 -6.66 -0.45 -13.02
C LEU A 116 -6.37 -0.77 -14.49
N THR A 117 -7.04 -0.04 -15.37
CA THR A 117 -6.89 -0.11 -16.81
C THR A 117 -6.77 1.29 -17.40
N GLU A 118 -6.47 1.41 -18.69
CA GLU A 118 -6.46 2.70 -19.39
C GLU A 118 -7.81 3.43 -19.32
N ASN A 119 -8.90 2.67 -19.19
CA ASN A 119 -10.27 3.18 -19.12
C ASN A 119 -10.73 3.48 -17.70
N SER A 120 -9.92 3.23 -16.69
CA SER A 120 -10.22 3.59 -15.31
C SER A 120 -10.30 5.11 -15.16
N GLN A 121 -11.26 5.59 -14.35
CA GLN A 121 -11.38 7.02 -14.07
C GLN A 121 -10.12 7.52 -13.35
N ASP A 122 -9.70 8.74 -13.63
CA ASP A 122 -8.49 9.34 -13.06
C ASP A 122 -8.56 9.43 -11.52
N SER A 123 -9.75 9.67 -10.98
CA SER A 123 -9.99 9.64 -9.53
C SER A 123 -9.72 8.26 -8.92
N GLU A 124 -10.13 7.18 -9.58
CA GLU A 124 -9.87 5.82 -9.12
C GLU A 124 -8.39 5.44 -9.26
N ILE A 125 -7.77 5.80 -10.40
CA ILE A 125 -6.32 5.61 -10.57
C ILE A 125 -5.56 6.32 -9.45
N ARG A 126 -5.90 7.58 -9.16
CA ARG A 126 -5.28 8.36 -8.09
C ARG A 126 -5.49 7.72 -6.72
N ARG A 127 -6.74 7.36 -6.38
CA ARG A 127 -7.11 6.76 -5.09
C ARG A 127 -6.33 5.48 -4.81
N VAL A 128 -6.38 4.53 -5.75
CA VAL A 128 -5.69 3.24 -5.60
C VAL A 128 -4.18 3.43 -5.56
N THR A 129 -3.64 4.27 -6.43
CA THR A 129 -2.19 4.55 -6.45
C THR A 129 -1.72 5.14 -5.13
N LEU A 130 -2.41 6.15 -4.61
CA LEU A 130 -2.00 6.77 -3.34
C LEU A 130 -2.08 5.77 -2.18
N HIS A 131 -3.11 4.93 -2.13
CA HIS A 131 -3.24 3.90 -1.11
C HIS A 131 -2.07 2.90 -1.17
N GLU A 132 -1.82 2.30 -2.32
CA GLU A 132 -0.74 1.30 -2.45
C GLU A 132 0.66 1.92 -2.27
N PHE A 133 0.87 3.15 -2.71
CA PHE A 133 2.11 3.86 -2.43
C PHE A 133 2.26 4.23 -0.95
N GLY A 134 1.16 4.45 -0.23
CA GLY A 134 1.18 4.58 1.23
C GLY A 134 1.78 3.33 1.88
N HIS A 135 1.34 2.13 1.49
CA HIS A 135 1.96 0.88 1.92
C HIS A 135 3.44 0.80 1.52
N ALA A 136 3.76 1.11 0.26
CA ALA A 136 5.15 1.11 -0.19
C ALA A 136 6.04 2.09 0.60
N LEU A 137 5.48 3.11 1.23
CA LEU A 137 6.19 4.03 2.12
C LEU A 137 6.28 3.55 3.58
N GLY A 138 5.60 2.48 3.95
CA GLY A 138 5.60 1.91 5.29
C GLY A 138 4.33 2.17 6.10
N LEU A 139 3.30 2.79 5.49
CA LEU A 139 2.01 3.01 6.14
C LEU A 139 1.19 1.71 6.19
N LEU A 140 0.41 1.56 7.26
CA LEU A 140 -0.55 0.49 7.45
C LEU A 140 -1.97 1.03 7.25
N HIS A 141 -2.94 0.12 7.27
CA HIS A 141 -4.33 0.54 7.16
C HIS A 141 -4.78 1.33 8.38
N GLU A 142 -5.36 2.49 8.16
CA GLU A 142 -5.81 3.38 9.24
C GLU A 142 -6.92 2.78 10.11
N HIS A 143 -7.75 1.89 9.56
CA HIS A 143 -8.78 1.19 10.35
C HIS A 143 -8.20 0.23 11.41
N GLN A 144 -6.91 -0.13 11.32
CA GLN A 144 -6.19 -0.92 12.32
C GLN A 144 -5.58 -0.06 13.42
N HIS A 145 -5.80 1.27 13.38
CA HIS A 145 -5.26 2.23 14.34
C HIS A 145 -5.75 1.89 15.76
N PRO A 146 -4.86 1.84 16.77
CA PRO A 146 -5.23 1.45 18.15
C PRO A 146 -6.27 2.38 18.80
N GLU A 147 -6.32 3.64 18.37
CA GLU A 147 -7.30 4.62 18.83
C GLU A 147 -8.47 4.81 17.85
N GLY A 148 -8.57 3.98 16.80
CA GLY A 148 -9.56 4.13 15.74
C GLY A 148 -11.02 3.99 16.21
N GLY A 149 -11.24 3.29 17.31
CA GLY A 149 -12.55 3.18 17.95
C GLY A 149 -13.64 2.54 17.09
N ILE A 150 -13.27 1.83 16.02
CA ILE A 150 -14.24 1.20 15.12
C ILE A 150 -14.82 -0.04 15.81
N HIS A 151 -16.11 0.01 16.11
CA HIS A 151 -16.85 -1.14 16.66
C HIS A 151 -17.29 -2.06 15.52
N TRP A 152 -16.46 -3.06 15.21
CA TRP A 152 -16.76 -4.03 14.17
C TRP A 152 -17.85 -5.02 14.61
N ASP A 153 -18.86 -5.21 13.77
CA ASP A 153 -19.67 -6.41 13.83
C ASP A 153 -18.89 -7.55 13.17
N ARG A 154 -18.19 -8.31 14.00
CA ARG A 154 -17.22 -9.33 13.54
C ARG A 154 -17.89 -10.37 12.61
N GLU A 155 -19.09 -10.81 12.91
CA GLU A 155 -19.79 -11.83 12.10
C GLU A 155 -20.12 -11.28 10.72
N GLN A 156 -20.66 -10.06 10.67
CA GLN A 156 -20.97 -9.41 9.39
C GLN A 156 -19.71 -9.14 8.55
N VAL A 157 -18.61 -8.72 9.18
CA VAL A 157 -17.33 -8.49 8.50
C VAL A 157 -16.79 -9.79 7.90
N LEU A 158 -16.74 -10.87 8.67
CA LEU A 158 -16.30 -12.19 8.18
C LEU A 158 -17.16 -12.67 7.02
N ALA A 159 -18.49 -12.60 7.15
CA ALA A 159 -19.42 -12.99 6.10
C ALA A 159 -19.25 -12.12 4.84
N HIS A 160 -19.04 -10.83 5.01
CA HIS A 160 -18.83 -9.90 3.91
C HIS A 160 -17.60 -10.25 3.10
N TYR A 161 -16.42 -10.33 3.73
CA TYR A 161 -15.15 -10.58 3.03
C TYR A 161 -15.04 -12.01 2.47
N LYS A 162 -15.67 -12.98 3.11
CA LYS A 162 -15.81 -14.33 2.54
C LYS A 162 -16.61 -14.28 1.23
N ARG A 163 -17.70 -13.54 1.18
CA ARG A 163 -18.59 -13.44 0.01
C ARG A 163 -17.97 -12.60 -1.13
N THR A 164 -17.34 -11.48 -0.80
CA THR A 164 -16.90 -10.49 -1.80
C THR A 164 -15.48 -10.78 -2.29
N ASN A 165 -14.60 -11.28 -1.43
CA ASN A 165 -13.17 -11.46 -1.70
C ASN A 165 -12.74 -12.92 -1.67
N GLY A 166 -13.59 -13.84 -1.21
CA GLY A 166 -13.23 -15.24 -1.00
C GLY A 166 -12.23 -15.45 0.14
N TRP A 167 -12.09 -14.48 1.05
CA TRP A 167 -11.13 -14.57 2.15
C TRP A 167 -11.55 -15.57 3.21
N SER A 168 -10.57 -16.28 3.78
CA SER A 168 -10.76 -17.05 5.01
C SER A 168 -10.97 -16.12 6.20
N GLU A 169 -11.50 -16.65 7.31
CA GLU A 169 -11.63 -15.91 8.56
C GLU A 169 -10.26 -15.36 9.03
N ALA A 170 -9.21 -16.18 8.96
CA ALA A 170 -7.87 -15.76 9.35
C ALA A 170 -7.35 -14.59 8.48
N GLN A 171 -7.63 -14.58 7.18
CA GLN A 171 -7.26 -13.48 6.31
C GLN A 171 -8.04 -12.21 6.65
N THR A 172 -9.33 -12.33 6.93
CA THR A 172 -10.16 -11.19 7.33
C THR A 172 -9.74 -10.64 8.69
N GLU A 173 -9.42 -11.53 9.63
CA GLU A 173 -8.92 -11.13 10.95
C GLU A 173 -7.67 -10.26 10.82
N VAL A 174 -6.67 -10.74 10.11
CA VAL A 174 -5.38 -10.03 9.96
C VAL A 174 -5.51 -8.72 9.17
N ASN A 175 -6.32 -8.71 8.11
CA ASN A 175 -6.38 -7.55 7.21
C ASN A 175 -7.40 -6.50 7.61
N VAL A 176 -8.39 -6.84 8.44
CA VAL A 176 -9.50 -5.94 8.77
C VAL A 176 -9.72 -5.78 10.27
N LEU A 177 -9.83 -6.89 11.00
CA LEU A 177 -10.31 -6.85 12.39
C LEU A 177 -9.18 -6.65 13.41
N ALA A 178 -7.99 -7.18 13.12
CA ALA A 178 -6.86 -7.06 14.04
C ALA A 178 -6.33 -5.63 14.05
N GLY A 179 -6.49 -4.98 15.20
CA GLY A 179 -5.77 -3.74 15.48
C GLY A 179 -4.28 -3.98 15.67
N VAL A 180 -3.45 -3.03 15.31
CA VAL A 180 -2.02 -3.09 15.58
C VAL A 180 -1.69 -2.44 16.92
N ASN A 181 -0.89 -3.12 17.75
CA ASN A 181 -0.46 -2.66 19.04
C ASN A 181 1.04 -2.91 19.22
N GLY A 182 1.70 -2.04 19.98
CA GLY A 182 3.10 -2.19 20.33
C GLY A 182 4.00 -1.06 19.85
N SER A 183 5.17 -0.98 20.46
CA SER A 183 6.16 0.10 20.23
C SER A 183 6.81 0.08 18.83
N GLN A 184 6.61 -0.99 18.07
CA GLN A 184 7.04 -1.09 16.67
C GLN A 184 6.22 -0.22 15.73
N PHE A 185 5.04 0.24 16.15
CA PHE A 185 4.20 1.10 15.31
C PHE A 185 4.34 2.57 15.69
N LEU A 186 4.23 3.41 14.68
CA LEU A 186 4.02 4.84 14.80
C LEU A 186 2.55 5.09 14.55
N ALA A 187 1.85 5.52 15.58
CA ALA A 187 0.47 5.97 15.46
C ALA A 187 0.39 7.44 15.88
N SER A 188 -0.25 8.25 15.06
CA SER A 188 -0.64 9.62 15.42
C SER A 188 -2.11 9.62 15.87
N ALA A 189 -2.80 10.75 15.83
CA ALA A 189 -4.26 10.75 15.99
C ALA A 189 -4.92 10.03 14.80
N PHE A 190 -5.98 9.25 15.08
CA PHE A 190 -6.78 8.58 14.05
C PHE A 190 -7.35 9.59 13.04
N ASP A 191 -7.22 9.29 11.76
CA ASP A 191 -7.74 10.12 10.67
C ASP A 191 -8.89 9.40 9.93
N PRO A 192 -10.16 9.77 10.19
CA PRO A 192 -11.30 9.16 9.50
C PRO A 192 -11.37 9.48 7.99
N GLN A 193 -10.51 10.37 7.49
CA GLN A 193 -10.41 10.72 6.07
C GLN A 193 -9.12 10.19 5.43
N SER A 194 -8.38 9.36 6.13
CA SER A 194 -7.13 8.79 5.64
C SER A 194 -7.34 8.01 4.34
N ILE A 195 -6.44 8.24 3.36
CA ILE A 195 -6.39 7.43 2.14
C ILE A 195 -6.06 5.96 2.46
N MET A 196 -5.53 5.68 3.65
CA MET A 196 -5.20 4.34 4.12
C MET A 196 -6.38 3.62 4.79
N LEU A 197 -7.57 4.24 4.87
CA LEU A 197 -8.80 3.54 5.23
C LEU A 197 -9.29 2.66 4.06
N TYR A 198 -9.88 1.51 4.40
CA TYR A 198 -10.71 0.79 3.44
C TYR A 198 -11.97 1.61 3.14
N PRO A 199 -12.46 1.56 1.89
CA PRO A 199 -13.73 2.19 1.51
C PRO A 199 -14.93 1.49 2.15
#